data_b698a312d23f573c35a3ee2b984f2007
#
_entry.id   b698a312d23f573c35a3ee2b984f2007
#
_cell.length_a   1.000
_cell.length_b   1.000
_cell.length_c   1.000
_cell.angle_alpha   90.00
_cell.angle_beta   90.00
_cell.angle_gamma   90.00
#
_symmetry.space_group_name_H-M   'P 1'
#
loop_
_entity.id
_entity.type
_entity.pdbx_description
1 polymer ?
#
loop_
_entity_poly.entity_id
_entity_poly.type
_entity_poly.pdbx_seq_one_letter_code
_entity_poly.pdbx_strand_id
1 'polypeptide(L)'
;MSAASRTPPTLPSPQAVTWDWRVLAAGVLAIAAGLWLRSNAACNEALFHAVNRFGPDAPVAWSMLSVAGLALSAFIYLTACADAVPERVAQLLWGVVLGGLTASWIKHHLPSPRPFLALGAEHLNVIGTPLSAGSMPSGHSAMAFAMLAVLVAERRRFGERGAVDGVLTSNVGIALVALLAIGIALSRLAVGAHWPADALVGGGLGLLFGGLAPHAWPVGAMTRLLSRPLGQRLMAAGLLLCAFCIAATPDLLDATGLVDRKWARNLLPGYPLAAPLQYLLALVALAGVVRWWRASCRRTIADGQNP
;
A
#
# COMPACT_ATOMS: atom_id res chain seq x y z
N MET A 1 39.40 15.03 32.36
CA MET A 1 38.29 14.11 32.02
C MET A 1 38.25 13.98 30.52
N SER A 2 38.74 12.84 29.99
CA SER A 2 38.85 12.59 28.55
C SER A 2 37.45 12.27 27.98
N ALA A 3 36.98 13.06 27.01
CA ALA A 3 35.77 12.76 26.23
C ALA A 3 36.08 11.57 25.33
N ALA A 4 35.61 10.39 25.73
CA ALA A 4 35.66 9.21 24.87
C ALA A 4 34.79 9.49 23.62
N SER A 5 35.44 9.59 22.46
CA SER A 5 34.78 9.68 21.16
C SER A 5 34.04 8.35 20.94
N ARG A 6 32.72 8.37 21.11
CA ARG A 6 31.88 7.24 20.70
C ARG A 6 31.85 7.25 19.16
N THR A 7 32.66 6.37 18.59
CA THR A 7 32.49 6.01 17.17
C THR A 7 31.06 5.57 16.95
N PRO A 8 30.36 6.16 15.96
CA PRO A 8 28.99 5.72 15.65
C PRO A 8 29.04 4.21 15.27
N PRO A 9 28.04 3.43 15.69
CA PRO A 9 27.99 2.01 15.38
C PRO A 9 28.04 1.84 13.86
N THR A 10 29.05 1.11 13.38
CA THR A 10 29.17 0.72 11.98
C THR A 10 27.95 -0.12 11.63
N LEU A 11 27.14 0.38 10.69
CA LEU A 11 26.04 -0.40 10.15
C LEU A 11 26.60 -1.71 9.58
N PRO A 12 26.00 -2.87 9.87
CA PRO A 12 26.43 -4.13 9.27
C PRO A 12 26.34 -3.99 7.73
N SER A 13 27.35 -4.54 7.04
CA SER A 13 27.36 -4.55 5.59
C SER A 13 26.08 -5.22 5.08
N PRO A 14 25.37 -4.64 4.09
CA PRO A 14 24.17 -5.23 3.56
C PRO A 14 24.50 -6.63 3.02
N GLN A 15 23.76 -7.63 3.49
CA GLN A 15 23.87 -8.98 2.93
C GLN A 15 23.47 -8.94 1.45
N ALA A 16 24.06 -9.83 0.66
CA ALA A 16 23.66 -9.96 -0.74
C ALA A 16 22.14 -10.16 -0.85
N VAL A 17 21.51 -9.45 -1.78
CA VAL A 17 20.07 -9.59 -1.99
C VAL A 17 19.77 -10.99 -2.49
N THR A 18 19.18 -11.83 -1.65
CA THR A 18 18.76 -13.20 -1.99
C THR A 18 17.27 -13.22 -2.31
N TRP A 19 16.88 -14.05 -3.28
CA TRP A 19 15.48 -14.24 -3.63
C TRP A 19 14.70 -14.85 -2.45
N ASP A 20 13.59 -14.24 -2.08
CA ASP A 20 12.65 -14.87 -1.16
C ASP A 20 11.66 -15.73 -1.95
N TRP A 21 12.09 -16.94 -2.31
CA TRP A 21 11.27 -17.90 -3.04
C TRP A 21 9.93 -18.20 -2.34
N ARG A 22 9.88 -18.08 -0.99
CA ARG A 22 8.64 -18.33 -0.22
C ARG A 22 7.59 -17.25 -0.50
N VAL A 23 8.00 -15.98 -0.53
CA VAL A 23 7.13 -14.86 -0.88
C VAL A 23 6.67 -14.98 -2.33
N LEU A 24 7.59 -15.30 -3.25
CA LEU A 24 7.26 -15.49 -4.66
C LEU A 24 6.32 -16.68 -4.89
N ALA A 25 6.59 -17.82 -4.25
CA ALA A 25 5.72 -18.99 -4.32
C ALA A 25 4.33 -18.69 -3.73
N ALA A 26 4.24 -18.02 -2.59
CA ALA A 26 2.96 -17.58 -2.02
C ALA A 26 2.19 -16.67 -2.99
N GLY A 27 2.89 -15.76 -3.67
CA GLY A 27 2.29 -14.91 -4.71
C GLY A 27 1.72 -15.71 -5.88
N VAL A 28 2.48 -16.66 -6.42
CA VAL A 28 2.04 -17.55 -7.52
C VAL A 28 0.85 -18.39 -7.07
N LEU A 29 0.91 -19.01 -5.89
CA LEU A 29 -0.17 -19.82 -5.35
C LEU A 29 -1.46 -19.01 -5.12
N ALA A 30 -1.34 -17.78 -4.62
CA ALA A 30 -2.49 -16.89 -4.44
C ALA A 30 -3.14 -16.53 -5.79
N ILE A 31 -2.34 -16.24 -6.83
CA ILE A 31 -2.86 -16.00 -8.17
C ILE A 31 -3.56 -17.25 -8.72
N ALA A 32 -2.93 -18.41 -8.63
CA ALA A 32 -3.50 -19.67 -9.09
C ALA A 32 -4.82 -19.98 -8.40
N ALA A 33 -4.88 -19.84 -7.07
CA ALA A 33 -6.10 -20.02 -6.28
C ALA A 33 -7.19 -19.01 -6.67
N GLY A 34 -6.82 -17.75 -6.91
CA GLY A 34 -7.75 -16.72 -7.35
C GLY A 34 -8.32 -16.98 -8.74
N LEU A 35 -7.49 -17.44 -9.68
CA LEU A 35 -7.94 -17.83 -11.02
C LEU A 35 -8.82 -19.08 -10.98
N TRP A 36 -8.49 -20.04 -10.13
CA TRP A 36 -9.33 -21.22 -9.89
C TRP A 36 -10.71 -20.83 -9.32
N LEU A 37 -10.75 -19.94 -8.32
CA LEU A 37 -12.02 -19.41 -7.80
C LEU A 37 -12.82 -18.67 -8.87
N ARG A 38 -12.16 -17.90 -9.72
CA ARG A 38 -12.83 -17.21 -10.82
C ARG A 38 -13.51 -18.20 -11.77
N SER A 39 -12.89 -19.36 -12.04
CA SER A 39 -13.50 -20.42 -12.88
C SER A 39 -14.61 -21.19 -12.16
N ASN A 40 -14.70 -21.09 -10.83
CA ASN A 40 -15.72 -21.75 -10.00
C ASN A 40 -16.67 -20.71 -9.39
N ALA A 41 -17.57 -20.16 -10.22
CA ALA A 41 -18.44 -19.05 -9.83
C ALA A 41 -19.22 -19.31 -8.54
N ALA A 42 -19.82 -20.49 -8.38
CA ALA A 42 -20.59 -20.85 -7.19
C ALA A 42 -19.72 -20.82 -5.90
N CYS A 43 -18.48 -21.34 -5.96
CA CYS A 43 -17.58 -21.31 -4.82
C CYS A 43 -17.14 -19.86 -4.50
N ASN A 44 -16.83 -19.08 -5.54
CA ASN A 44 -16.44 -17.68 -5.40
C ASN A 44 -17.55 -16.83 -4.76
N GLU A 45 -18.79 -17.05 -5.18
CA GLU A 45 -19.98 -16.37 -4.64
C GLU A 45 -20.29 -16.82 -3.22
N ALA A 46 -20.25 -18.12 -2.92
CA ALA A 46 -20.46 -18.64 -1.58
C ALA A 46 -19.46 -18.06 -0.57
N LEU A 47 -18.18 -18.00 -0.93
CA LEU A 47 -17.12 -17.38 -0.12
C LEU A 47 -17.33 -15.87 0.03
N PHE A 48 -17.81 -15.20 -1.02
CA PHE A 48 -18.15 -13.78 -0.96
C PHE A 48 -19.24 -13.55 0.10
N HIS A 49 -20.37 -14.26 0.01
CA HIS A 49 -21.48 -14.12 0.95
C HIS A 49 -21.08 -14.49 2.38
N ALA A 50 -20.20 -15.51 2.55
CA ALA A 50 -19.70 -15.90 3.86
C ALA A 50 -18.98 -14.77 4.59
N VAL A 51 -18.33 -13.84 3.87
CA VAL A 51 -17.65 -12.67 4.44
C VAL A 51 -18.56 -11.43 4.41
N ASN A 52 -19.27 -11.18 3.31
CA ASN A 52 -20.09 -9.97 3.13
C ASN A 52 -21.20 -9.84 4.16
N ARG A 53 -21.75 -10.96 4.64
CA ARG A 53 -22.77 -10.97 5.71
C ARG A 53 -22.34 -10.27 7.00
N PHE A 54 -21.03 -10.22 7.29
CA PHE A 54 -20.46 -9.53 8.45
C PHE A 54 -20.23 -8.02 8.21
N GLY A 55 -20.52 -7.52 7.02
CA GLY A 55 -20.38 -6.09 6.70
C GLY A 55 -21.14 -5.20 7.68
N PRO A 56 -22.44 -5.42 7.89
CA PRO A 56 -23.26 -4.61 8.80
C PRO A 56 -22.86 -4.69 10.29
N ASP A 57 -22.19 -5.77 10.72
CA ASP A 57 -21.82 -5.96 12.11
C ASP A 57 -20.71 -5.01 12.58
N ALA A 58 -19.81 -4.62 11.67
CA ALA A 58 -18.67 -3.77 11.99
C ALA A 58 -18.34 -2.77 10.85
N PRO A 59 -19.29 -1.92 10.42
CA PRO A 59 -19.13 -1.08 9.23
C PRO A 59 -17.98 -0.06 9.36
N VAL A 60 -17.72 0.43 10.57
CA VAL A 60 -16.59 1.33 10.85
C VAL A 60 -15.26 0.62 10.65
N ALA A 61 -15.11 -0.59 11.23
CA ALA A 61 -13.87 -1.34 11.13
C ALA A 61 -13.57 -1.72 9.67
N TRP A 62 -14.55 -2.20 8.92
CA TRP A 62 -14.40 -2.53 7.50
C TRP A 62 -14.06 -1.32 6.64
N SER A 63 -14.66 -0.15 6.94
CA SER A 63 -14.34 1.11 6.27
C SER A 63 -12.91 1.55 6.56
N MET A 64 -12.46 1.48 7.80
CA MET A 64 -11.08 1.82 8.20
C MET A 64 -10.06 0.89 7.54
N LEU A 65 -10.29 -0.43 7.53
CA LEU A 65 -9.43 -1.38 6.82
C LEU A 65 -9.38 -1.10 5.31
N SER A 66 -10.51 -0.72 4.71
CA SER A 66 -10.55 -0.34 3.30
C SER A 66 -9.72 0.92 3.02
N VAL A 67 -9.81 1.95 3.86
CA VAL A 67 -8.99 3.16 3.73
C VAL A 67 -7.51 2.85 3.97
N ALA A 68 -7.18 1.99 4.94
CA ALA A 68 -5.82 1.55 5.19
C ALA A 68 -5.18 0.85 3.96
N GLY A 69 -5.98 0.19 3.13
CA GLY A 69 -5.54 -0.47 1.89
C GLY A 69 -5.39 0.43 0.67
N LEU A 70 -5.65 1.73 0.77
CA LEU A 70 -5.40 2.65 -0.33
C LEU A 70 -3.90 2.75 -0.63
N ALA A 71 -3.56 2.94 -1.90
CA ALA A 71 -2.17 3.17 -2.32
C ALA A 71 -1.54 4.37 -1.59
N LEU A 72 -2.33 5.44 -1.40
CA LEU A 72 -1.92 6.62 -0.63
C LEU A 72 -1.58 6.27 0.81
N SER A 73 -2.39 5.42 1.47
CA SER A 73 -2.16 5.00 2.86
C SER A 73 -0.87 4.19 2.99
N ALA A 74 -0.64 3.21 2.10
CA ALA A 74 0.59 2.42 2.11
C ALA A 74 1.83 3.30 1.89
N PHE A 75 1.75 4.25 0.96
CA PHE A 75 2.81 5.21 0.71
C PHE A 75 3.09 6.09 1.93
N ILE A 76 2.06 6.60 2.60
CA ILE A 76 2.17 7.39 3.81
C ILE A 76 2.84 6.59 4.93
N TYR A 77 2.41 5.34 5.18
CA TYR A 77 2.98 4.49 6.22
C TYR A 77 4.48 4.29 6.05
N LEU A 78 4.93 3.92 4.85
CA LEU A 78 6.34 3.64 4.61
C LEU A 78 7.21 4.89 4.56
N THR A 79 6.69 6.02 4.10
CA THR A 79 7.48 7.25 3.98
C THR A 79 7.47 8.11 5.22
N ALA A 80 6.40 8.11 5.99
CA ALA A 80 6.27 8.95 7.18
C ALA A 80 6.68 8.23 8.47
N CYS A 81 6.48 6.92 8.57
CA CYS A 81 6.81 6.15 9.77
C CYS A 81 8.24 5.64 9.79
N ALA A 82 8.90 5.50 8.63
CA ALA A 82 10.31 5.11 8.56
C ALA A 82 11.21 6.35 8.59
N ASP A 83 12.38 6.25 9.23
CA ASP A 83 13.43 7.25 9.11
C ASP A 83 13.96 7.24 7.68
N ALA A 84 13.23 7.91 6.79
CA ALA A 84 13.54 8.20 5.39
C ALA A 84 14.53 7.21 4.76
N VAL A 85 14.13 5.92 4.65
CA VAL A 85 14.94 4.91 3.95
C VAL A 85 14.59 4.99 2.46
N PRO A 86 15.37 5.71 1.64
CA PRO A 86 15.04 5.95 0.23
C PRO A 86 14.83 4.67 -0.57
N GLU A 87 15.54 3.61 -0.19
CA GLU A 87 15.42 2.31 -0.86
C GLU A 87 14.04 1.66 -0.63
N ARG A 88 13.52 1.70 0.59
CA ARG A 88 12.18 1.19 0.91
C ARG A 88 11.10 1.91 0.11
N VAL A 89 11.24 3.24 0.04
CA VAL A 89 10.33 4.07 -0.76
C VAL A 89 10.41 3.72 -2.24
N ALA A 90 11.63 3.55 -2.77
CA ALA A 90 11.83 3.16 -4.17
C ALA A 90 11.24 1.78 -4.48
N GLN A 91 11.40 0.79 -3.58
CA GLN A 91 10.82 -0.53 -3.72
C GLN A 91 9.28 -0.47 -3.70
N LEU A 92 8.70 0.31 -2.79
CA LEU A 92 7.26 0.48 -2.74
C LEU A 92 6.73 1.17 -4.00
N LEU A 93 7.35 2.28 -4.43
CA LEU A 93 6.97 2.96 -5.66
C LEU A 93 7.04 2.05 -6.88
N TRP A 94 8.08 1.21 -6.98
CA TRP A 94 8.19 0.19 -8.02
C TRP A 94 7.00 -0.78 -7.98
N GLY A 95 6.68 -1.32 -6.81
CA GLY A 95 5.54 -2.22 -6.61
C GLY A 95 4.20 -1.56 -6.96
N VAL A 96 4.01 -0.29 -6.58
CA VAL A 96 2.80 0.51 -6.89
C VAL A 96 2.65 0.72 -8.39
N VAL A 97 3.72 1.16 -9.06
CA VAL A 97 3.69 1.45 -10.50
C VAL A 97 3.43 0.17 -11.29
N LEU A 98 4.21 -0.89 -11.06
CA LEU A 98 4.01 -2.14 -11.77
C LEU A 98 2.69 -2.82 -11.42
N GLY A 99 2.35 -2.86 -10.14
CA GLY A 99 1.09 -3.43 -9.69
C GLY A 99 -0.11 -2.66 -10.26
N GLY A 100 -0.05 -1.33 -10.26
CA GLY A 100 -1.06 -0.47 -10.83
C GLY A 100 -1.22 -0.60 -12.34
N LEU A 101 -0.11 -0.61 -13.09
CA LEU A 101 -0.11 -0.81 -14.54
C LEU A 101 -0.65 -2.20 -14.90
N THR A 102 -0.18 -3.24 -14.21
CA THR A 102 -0.64 -4.62 -14.44
C THR A 102 -2.12 -4.77 -14.09
N ALA A 103 -2.56 -4.23 -12.95
CA ALA A 103 -3.95 -4.26 -12.58
C ALA A 103 -4.84 -3.49 -13.57
N SER A 104 -4.39 -2.34 -14.06
CA SER A 104 -5.09 -1.55 -15.06
C SER A 104 -5.20 -2.30 -16.39
N TRP A 105 -4.11 -2.92 -16.83
CA TRP A 105 -4.08 -3.74 -18.04
C TRP A 105 -5.04 -4.92 -17.93
N ILE A 106 -5.01 -5.68 -16.81
CA ILE A 106 -5.93 -6.80 -16.57
C ILE A 106 -7.38 -6.33 -16.59
N LYS A 107 -7.71 -5.22 -15.93
CA LYS A 107 -9.07 -4.67 -15.90
C LYS A 107 -9.59 -4.26 -17.27
N HIS A 108 -8.70 -3.81 -18.14
CA HIS A 108 -9.04 -3.43 -19.50
C HIS A 108 -9.31 -4.66 -20.40
N HIS A 109 -8.48 -5.71 -20.28
CA HIS A 109 -8.55 -6.90 -21.16
C HIS A 109 -9.42 -8.02 -20.60
N LEU A 110 -9.66 -8.06 -19.28
CA LEU A 110 -10.50 -9.05 -18.62
C LEU A 110 -11.65 -8.35 -17.90
N PRO A 111 -12.68 -7.87 -18.61
CA PRO A 111 -13.82 -7.24 -17.97
C PRO A 111 -14.45 -8.20 -16.97
N SER A 112 -14.53 -7.75 -15.72
CA SER A 112 -15.07 -8.52 -14.61
C SER A 112 -16.07 -7.63 -13.88
N PRO A 113 -17.38 -8.00 -13.85
CA PRO A 113 -18.36 -7.26 -13.08
C PRO A 113 -18.06 -7.38 -11.59
N ARG A 114 -18.30 -6.29 -10.86
CA ARG A 114 -18.21 -6.32 -9.40
C ARG A 114 -19.44 -6.98 -8.80
N PRO A 115 -19.37 -7.44 -7.52
CA PRO A 115 -20.51 -8.06 -6.85
C PRO A 115 -21.80 -7.26 -6.97
N PHE A 116 -21.73 -5.93 -6.79
CA PHE A 116 -22.89 -5.04 -6.90
C PHE A 116 -23.58 -5.10 -8.28
N LEU A 117 -22.80 -5.15 -9.36
CA LEU A 117 -23.36 -5.24 -10.72
C LEU A 117 -23.88 -6.65 -11.03
N ALA A 118 -23.22 -7.67 -10.50
CA ALA A 118 -23.55 -9.07 -10.81
C ALA A 118 -24.75 -9.60 -10.02
N LEU A 119 -24.88 -9.21 -8.76
CA LEU A 119 -25.90 -9.74 -7.83
C LEU A 119 -27.12 -8.82 -7.66
N GLY A 120 -26.94 -7.50 -7.87
CA GLY A 120 -27.96 -6.51 -7.50
C GLY A 120 -27.85 -6.09 -6.02
N ALA A 121 -28.35 -4.88 -5.74
CA ALA A 121 -28.23 -4.25 -4.42
C ALA A 121 -28.96 -5.03 -3.29
N GLU A 122 -29.97 -5.77 -3.65
CA GLU A 122 -30.83 -6.53 -2.73
C GLU A 122 -30.19 -7.84 -2.22
N HIS A 123 -29.11 -8.31 -2.86
CA HIS A 123 -28.49 -9.59 -2.55
C HIS A 123 -27.14 -9.47 -1.84
N LEU A 124 -26.70 -8.25 -1.52
CA LEU A 124 -25.42 -8.04 -0.83
C LEU A 124 -25.44 -6.79 0.06
N ASN A 125 -24.54 -6.77 1.04
CA ASN A 125 -24.30 -5.58 1.85
C ASN A 125 -23.26 -4.70 1.16
N VAL A 126 -23.58 -3.41 0.98
CA VAL A 126 -22.66 -2.41 0.43
C VAL A 126 -22.34 -1.36 1.48
N ILE A 127 -21.07 -1.17 1.76
CA ILE A 127 -20.59 -0.11 2.64
C ILE A 127 -19.77 0.87 1.81
N GLY A 128 -20.13 2.15 1.86
CA GLY A 128 -19.54 3.18 1.03
C GLY A 128 -20.16 3.28 -0.36
N THR A 129 -19.40 3.80 -1.33
CA THR A 129 -19.90 4.01 -2.69
C THR A 129 -19.93 2.70 -3.48
N PRO A 130 -21.07 2.28 -4.05
CA PRO A 130 -21.15 1.10 -4.89
C PRO A 130 -20.28 1.27 -6.14
N LEU A 131 -19.50 0.23 -6.45
CA LEU A 131 -18.62 0.18 -7.60
C LEU A 131 -19.13 -0.89 -8.59
N SER A 132 -19.15 -0.58 -9.90
CA SER A 132 -19.78 -1.45 -10.89
C SER A 132 -18.79 -2.26 -11.74
N ALA A 133 -17.71 -1.65 -12.21
CA ALA A 133 -16.82 -2.24 -13.21
C ALA A 133 -15.37 -2.41 -12.72
N GLY A 134 -14.59 -3.21 -13.44
CA GLY A 134 -13.16 -3.38 -13.18
C GLY A 134 -12.89 -4.08 -11.85
N SER A 135 -13.52 -5.25 -11.61
CA SER A 135 -13.37 -5.95 -10.33
C SER A 135 -11.97 -6.55 -10.14
N MET A 136 -11.54 -7.44 -11.04
CA MET A 136 -10.26 -8.13 -10.94
C MET A 136 -9.11 -7.35 -11.58
N PRO A 137 -7.95 -7.27 -10.92
CA PRO A 137 -7.64 -7.64 -9.54
C PRO A 137 -7.96 -6.54 -8.52
N SER A 138 -8.03 -6.89 -7.21
CA SER A 138 -8.18 -5.91 -6.14
C SER A 138 -6.91 -5.10 -5.93
N GLY A 139 -6.95 -3.79 -6.20
CA GLY A 139 -5.81 -2.89 -5.98
C GLY A 139 -5.44 -2.72 -4.50
N HIS A 140 -6.42 -2.73 -3.60
CA HIS A 140 -6.20 -2.66 -2.14
C HIS A 140 -5.43 -3.88 -1.64
N SER A 141 -5.82 -5.08 -2.06
CA SER A 141 -5.09 -6.32 -1.74
C SER A 141 -3.67 -6.28 -2.32
N ALA A 142 -3.52 -5.87 -3.58
CA ALA A 142 -2.20 -5.78 -4.21
C ALA A 142 -1.27 -4.85 -3.42
N MET A 143 -1.76 -3.69 -3.00
CA MET A 143 -0.98 -2.73 -2.23
C MET A 143 -0.58 -3.24 -0.86
N ALA A 144 -1.53 -3.81 -0.11
CA ALA A 144 -1.28 -4.31 1.24
C ALA A 144 -0.25 -5.45 1.25
N PHE A 145 -0.35 -6.38 0.31
CA PHE A 145 0.59 -7.49 0.19
C PHE A 145 1.93 -7.09 -0.44
N ALA A 146 2.00 -6.05 -1.28
CA ALA A 146 3.27 -5.48 -1.73
C ALA A 146 4.04 -4.83 -0.58
N MET A 147 3.35 -4.10 0.31
CA MET A 147 3.94 -3.54 1.52
C MET A 147 4.52 -4.65 2.42
N LEU A 148 3.76 -5.72 2.65
CA LEU A 148 4.23 -6.88 3.41
C LEU A 148 5.50 -7.48 2.78
N ALA A 149 5.51 -7.71 1.47
CA ALA A 149 6.65 -8.30 0.78
C ALA A 149 7.91 -7.43 0.85
N VAL A 150 7.77 -6.10 0.72
CA VAL A 150 8.88 -5.15 0.87
C VAL A 150 9.46 -5.21 2.28
N LEU A 151 8.63 -5.24 3.33
CA LEU A 151 9.09 -5.33 4.71
C LEU A 151 9.78 -6.68 5.02
N VAL A 152 9.28 -7.78 4.47
CA VAL A 152 9.91 -9.10 4.60
C VAL A 152 11.29 -9.11 3.92
N ALA A 153 11.40 -8.55 2.71
CA ALA A 153 12.68 -8.44 2.00
C ALA A 153 13.69 -7.58 2.76
N GLU A 154 13.23 -6.45 3.31
CA GLU A 154 14.08 -5.57 4.11
C GLU A 154 14.60 -6.25 5.39
N ARG A 155 13.73 -6.96 6.13
CA ARG A 155 14.13 -7.73 7.29
C ARG A 155 15.23 -8.73 6.96
N ARG A 156 15.12 -9.47 5.87
CA ARG A 156 16.12 -10.44 5.46
C ARG A 156 17.46 -9.80 5.15
N ARG A 157 17.44 -8.62 4.52
CA ARG A 157 18.65 -7.92 4.12
C ARG A 157 19.38 -7.25 5.27
N PHE A 158 18.66 -6.77 6.25
CA PHE A 158 19.21 -5.88 7.26
C PHE A 158 19.01 -6.33 8.71
N GLY A 159 18.28 -7.41 8.94
CA GLY A 159 17.92 -7.84 10.28
C GLY A 159 16.97 -6.89 11.01
N GLU A 160 16.88 -7.05 12.32
CA GLU A 160 16.10 -6.15 13.18
C GLU A 160 16.90 -4.86 13.41
N ARG A 161 16.39 -3.72 12.96
CA ARG A 161 17.08 -2.43 13.04
C ARG A 161 16.28 -1.41 13.83
N GLY A 162 17.00 -0.64 14.69
CA GLY A 162 16.55 0.63 15.29
C GLY A 162 15.16 0.63 15.96
N ALA A 163 14.82 1.62 16.79
CA ALA A 163 13.63 1.55 17.64
C ALA A 163 12.27 1.50 16.86
N VAL A 164 12.13 2.21 15.74
CA VAL A 164 10.89 2.22 14.95
C VAL A 164 10.95 1.21 13.81
N ASP A 165 12.07 1.13 13.12
CA ASP A 165 12.28 0.19 12.02
C ASP A 165 12.38 -1.26 12.51
N GLY A 166 12.97 -1.47 13.71
CA GLY A 166 13.03 -2.78 14.37
C GLY A 166 11.64 -3.32 14.73
N VAL A 167 10.69 -2.48 15.09
CA VAL A 167 9.32 -2.93 15.38
C VAL A 167 8.63 -3.48 14.12
N LEU A 168 8.68 -2.76 12.99
CA LEU A 168 8.03 -3.18 11.75
C LEU A 168 8.69 -4.41 11.12
N THR A 169 10.02 -4.53 11.23
CA THR A 169 10.77 -5.66 10.70
C THR A 169 10.95 -6.80 11.70
N SER A 170 10.47 -6.69 12.94
CA SER A 170 10.42 -7.78 13.91
C SER A 170 9.45 -8.90 13.47
N ASN A 171 9.53 -10.09 14.08
CA ASN A 171 8.56 -11.16 13.82
C ASN A 171 7.13 -10.72 14.13
N VAL A 172 6.94 -10.00 15.23
CA VAL A 172 5.64 -9.46 15.63
C VAL A 172 5.17 -8.42 14.64
N GLY A 173 6.04 -7.49 14.23
CA GLY A 173 5.70 -6.45 13.24
C GLY A 173 5.29 -7.05 11.89
N ILE A 174 6.04 -8.00 11.36
CA ILE A 174 5.69 -8.71 10.12
C ILE A 174 4.37 -9.45 10.26
N ALA A 175 4.12 -10.12 11.40
CA ALA A 175 2.86 -10.80 11.65
C ALA A 175 1.68 -9.81 11.71
N LEU A 176 1.85 -8.67 12.38
CA LEU A 176 0.82 -7.62 12.43
C LEU A 176 0.53 -7.02 11.05
N VAL A 177 1.57 -6.76 10.24
CA VAL A 177 1.39 -6.28 8.86
C VAL A 177 0.72 -7.35 7.98
N ALA A 178 1.04 -8.63 8.16
CA ALA A 178 0.38 -9.72 7.47
C ALA A 178 -1.12 -9.81 7.85
N LEU A 179 -1.45 -9.72 9.14
CA LEU A 179 -2.83 -9.67 9.62
C LEU A 179 -3.58 -8.45 9.07
N LEU A 180 -2.92 -7.30 9.04
CA LEU A 180 -3.49 -6.09 8.44
C LEU A 180 -3.76 -6.29 6.93
N ALA A 181 -2.82 -6.87 6.18
CA ALA A 181 -2.99 -7.14 4.76
C ALA A 181 -4.16 -8.12 4.49
N ILE A 182 -4.29 -9.16 5.31
CA ILE A 182 -5.44 -10.09 5.26
C ILE A 182 -6.73 -9.33 5.60
N GLY A 183 -6.75 -8.54 6.66
CA GLY A 183 -7.90 -7.73 7.06
C GLY A 183 -8.33 -6.75 5.97
N ILE A 184 -7.38 -6.11 5.29
CA ILE A 184 -7.64 -5.25 4.13
C ILE A 184 -8.27 -6.05 2.99
N ALA A 185 -7.75 -7.23 2.66
CA ALA A 185 -8.32 -8.08 1.61
C ALA A 185 -9.74 -8.51 1.95
N LEU A 186 -10.00 -8.96 3.19
CA LEU A 186 -11.33 -9.32 3.66
C LEU A 186 -12.29 -8.11 3.69
N SER A 187 -11.80 -6.92 4.03
CA SER A 187 -12.63 -5.72 4.00
C SER A 187 -13.24 -5.45 2.63
N ARG A 188 -12.52 -5.83 1.54
CA ARG A 188 -13.03 -5.63 0.17
C ARG A 188 -14.24 -6.49 -0.16
N LEU A 189 -14.34 -7.66 0.50
CA LEU A 189 -15.48 -8.56 0.42
C LEU A 189 -16.60 -8.04 1.33
N ALA A 190 -16.26 -7.70 2.58
CA ALA A 190 -17.22 -7.23 3.58
C ALA A 190 -17.96 -5.96 3.13
N VAL A 191 -17.26 -5.02 2.47
CA VAL A 191 -17.90 -3.80 1.91
C VAL A 191 -18.59 -4.01 0.56
N GLY A 192 -18.61 -5.22 0.01
CA GLY A 192 -19.29 -5.53 -1.25
C GLY A 192 -18.55 -5.07 -2.52
N ALA A 193 -17.25 -4.75 -2.43
CA ALA A 193 -16.51 -4.12 -3.52
C ALA A 193 -15.82 -5.11 -4.47
N HIS A 194 -15.44 -6.30 -3.99
CA HIS A 194 -14.64 -7.27 -4.73
C HIS A 194 -15.03 -8.71 -4.41
N TRP A 195 -14.79 -9.59 -5.37
CA TRP A 195 -14.88 -11.04 -5.18
C TRP A 195 -13.65 -11.60 -4.44
N PRO A 196 -13.76 -12.78 -3.77
CA PRO A 196 -12.60 -13.50 -3.23
C PRO A 196 -11.48 -13.73 -4.26
N ALA A 197 -11.84 -14.11 -5.47
CA ALA A 197 -10.91 -14.25 -6.59
C ALA A 197 -10.08 -12.99 -6.86
N ASP A 198 -10.73 -11.81 -6.83
CA ASP A 198 -10.07 -10.53 -7.07
C ASP A 198 -9.05 -10.21 -5.98
N ALA A 199 -9.42 -10.50 -4.71
CA ALA A 199 -8.58 -10.26 -3.56
C ALA A 199 -7.33 -11.16 -3.56
N LEU A 200 -7.48 -12.43 -3.95
CA LEU A 200 -6.38 -13.38 -4.06
C LEU A 200 -5.43 -13.03 -5.20
N VAL A 201 -5.96 -12.74 -6.40
CA VAL A 201 -5.11 -12.33 -7.53
C VAL A 201 -4.40 -11.02 -7.22
N GLY A 202 -5.09 -10.05 -6.63
CA GLY A 202 -4.49 -8.79 -6.20
C GLY A 202 -3.38 -9.01 -5.18
N GLY A 203 -3.65 -9.74 -4.12
CA GLY A 203 -2.66 -10.09 -3.08
C GLY A 203 -1.45 -10.82 -3.64
N GLY A 204 -1.67 -11.78 -4.53
CA GLY A 204 -0.60 -12.51 -5.22
C GLY A 204 0.29 -11.61 -6.09
N LEU A 205 -0.30 -10.69 -6.85
CA LEU A 205 0.46 -9.69 -7.62
C LEU A 205 1.27 -8.78 -6.68
N GLY A 206 0.68 -8.37 -5.54
CA GLY A 206 1.39 -7.60 -4.52
C GLY A 206 2.61 -8.31 -3.99
N LEU A 207 2.47 -9.58 -3.60
CA LEU A 207 3.60 -10.41 -3.14
C LEU A 207 4.69 -10.55 -4.21
N LEU A 208 4.31 -10.77 -5.46
CA LEU A 208 5.28 -10.89 -6.56
C LEU A 208 6.03 -9.58 -6.80
N PHE A 209 5.33 -8.47 -7.00
CA PHE A 209 5.99 -7.20 -7.32
C PHE A 209 6.78 -6.65 -6.13
N GLY A 210 6.27 -6.78 -4.91
CA GLY A 210 7.00 -6.40 -3.70
C GLY A 210 8.23 -7.29 -3.46
N GLY A 211 8.11 -8.59 -3.67
CA GLY A 211 9.21 -9.55 -3.53
C GLY A 211 10.29 -9.41 -4.59
N LEU A 212 9.91 -8.99 -5.81
CA LEU A 212 10.83 -8.73 -6.92
C LEU A 212 11.51 -7.35 -6.82
N ALA A 213 10.93 -6.41 -6.08
CA ALA A 213 11.38 -5.03 -6.02
C ALA A 213 12.87 -4.86 -5.65
N PRO A 214 13.44 -5.60 -4.66
CA PRO A 214 14.85 -5.47 -4.30
C PRO A 214 15.83 -5.80 -5.44
N HIS A 215 15.39 -6.57 -6.43
CA HIS A 215 16.19 -6.99 -7.58
C HIS A 215 15.94 -6.12 -8.82
N ALA A 216 14.98 -5.20 -8.75
CA ALA A 216 14.58 -4.40 -9.89
C ALA A 216 15.63 -3.30 -10.18
N TRP A 217 16.15 -3.31 -11.40
CA TRP A 217 17.12 -2.31 -11.86
C TRP A 217 16.70 -0.86 -11.58
N PRO A 218 15.45 -0.41 -11.82
CA PRO A 218 15.07 0.97 -11.58
C PRO A 218 15.09 1.38 -10.09
N VAL A 219 14.94 0.43 -9.17
CA VAL A 219 14.93 0.71 -7.73
C VAL A 219 16.25 1.35 -7.30
N GLY A 220 17.39 0.87 -7.79
CA GLY A 220 18.69 1.48 -7.48
C GLY A 220 18.81 2.92 -7.98
N ALA A 221 18.29 3.22 -9.18
CA ALA A 221 18.28 4.58 -9.71
C ALA A 221 17.34 5.50 -8.91
N MET A 222 16.15 5.02 -8.57
CA MET A 222 15.19 5.74 -7.73
C MET A 222 15.76 5.98 -6.32
N THR A 223 16.42 5.01 -5.73
CA THR A 223 17.08 5.16 -4.42
C THR A 223 18.13 6.27 -4.45
N ARG A 224 18.97 6.31 -5.51
CA ARG A 224 19.95 7.39 -5.67
C ARG A 224 19.29 8.75 -5.82
N LEU A 225 18.21 8.84 -6.60
CA LEU A 225 17.43 10.09 -6.75
C LEU A 225 16.85 10.54 -5.41
N LEU A 226 16.16 9.65 -4.71
CA LEU A 226 15.51 9.93 -3.41
C LEU A 226 16.53 10.22 -2.30
N SER A 227 17.79 9.84 -2.48
CA SER A 227 18.88 10.18 -1.57
C SER A 227 19.42 11.60 -1.76
N ARG A 228 19.09 12.29 -2.84
CA ARG A 228 19.52 13.67 -3.14
C ARG A 228 18.55 14.70 -2.57
N PRO A 229 18.98 15.95 -2.32
CA PRO A 229 18.10 17.00 -1.83
C PRO A 229 16.85 17.21 -2.70
N LEU A 230 17.00 17.20 -4.02
CA LEU A 230 15.87 17.29 -4.95
C LEU A 230 14.87 16.17 -4.77
N GLY A 231 15.33 14.91 -4.71
CA GLY A 231 14.45 13.75 -4.50
C GLY A 231 13.71 13.81 -3.15
N GLN A 232 14.36 14.31 -2.11
CA GLN A 232 13.76 14.51 -0.80
C GLN A 232 12.68 15.61 -0.81
N ARG A 233 12.91 16.70 -1.55
CA ARG A 233 11.89 17.75 -1.76
C ARG A 233 10.70 17.21 -2.58
N LEU A 234 10.95 16.41 -3.60
CA LEU A 234 9.89 15.76 -4.37
C LEU A 234 9.07 14.80 -3.51
N MET A 235 9.72 14.06 -2.60
CA MET A 235 9.01 13.22 -1.61
C MET A 235 8.15 14.04 -0.66
N ALA A 236 8.68 15.15 -0.14
CA ALA A 236 7.90 16.06 0.69
C ALA A 236 6.67 16.61 -0.05
N ALA A 237 6.84 17.04 -1.30
CA ALA A 237 5.73 17.49 -2.14
C ALA A 237 4.71 16.38 -2.42
N GLY A 238 5.18 15.15 -2.71
CA GLY A 238 4.32 13.99 -2.90
C GLY A 238 3.50 13.65 -1.66
N LEU A 239 4.11 13.70 -0.47
CA LEU A 239 3.40 13.48 0.80
C LEU A 239 2.39 14.59 1.10
N LEU A 240 2.71 15.84 0.76
CA LEU A 240 1.75 16.95 0.89
C LEU A 240 0.52 16.73 0.00
N LEU A 241 0.75 16.30 -1.24
CA LEU A 241 -0.34 15.93 -2.16
C LEU A 241 -1.14 14.73 -1.62
N CYS A 242 -0.47 13.70 -1.07
CA CYS A 242 -1.13 12.58 -0.43
C CYS A 242 -1.99 13.01 0.78
N ALA A 243 -1.48 13.92 1.62
CA ALA A 243 -2.22 14.46 2.75
C ALA A 243 -3.49 15.19 2.27
N PHE A 244 -3.37 16.00 1.25
CA PHE A 244 -4.51 16.69 0.64
C PHE A 244 -5.52 15.68 0.07
N CYS A 245 -5.07 14.76 -0.77
CA CYS A 245 -5.96 13.78 -1.40
C CYS A 245 -6.68 12.88 -0.40
N ILE A 246 -6.02 12.44 0.69
CA ILE A 246 -6.64 11.55 1.67
C ILE A 246 -7.60 12.28 2.60
N ALA A 247 -7.36 13.58 2.87
CA ALA A 247 -8.25 14.42 3.66
C ALA A 247 -9.43 14.98 2.84
N ALA A 248 -9.28 15.09 1.52
CA ALA A 248 -10.29 15.64 0.64
C ALA A 248 -11.43 14.65 0.41
N THR A 249 -12.64 15.17 0.35
CA THR A 249 -13.78 14.39 -0.14
C THR A 249 -13.77 14.28 -1.66
N PRO A 250 -14.42 13.24 -2.25
CA PRO A 250 -14.57 13.17 -3.70
C PRO A 250 -15.20 14.43 -4.32
N ASP A 251 -16.16 15.05 -3.63
CA ASP A 251 -16.82 16.27 -4.10
C ASP A 251 -15.87 17.49 -4.06
N LEU A 252 -14.98 17.58 -3.05
CA LEU A 252 -13.95 18.61 -3.00
C LEU A 252 -12.93 18.44 -4.13
N LEU A 253 -12.50 17.20 -4.42
CA LEU A 253 -11.58 16.91 -5.51
C LEU A 253 -12.18 17.28 -6.87
N ASP A 254 -13.46 16.96 -7.08
CA ASP A 254 -14.22 17.36 -8.28
C ASP A 254 -14.32 18.88 -8.42
N ALA A 255 -14.62 19.57 -7.31
CA ALA A 255 -14.72 21.03 -7.25
C ALA A 255 -13.39 21.76 -7.59
N THR A 256 -12.24 21.12 -7.40
CA THR A 256 -10.94 21.70 -7.79
C THR A 256 -10.71 21.69 -9.30
N GLY A 257 -11.49 20.95 -10.07
CA GLY A 257 -11.29 20.75 -11.50
C GLY A 257 -10.01 19.98 -11.88
N LEU A 258 -9.22 19.55 -10.89
CA LEU A 258 -7.97 18.81 -11.11
C LEU A 258 -8.22 17.33 -11.40
N VAL A 259 -9.33 16.80 -10.93
CA VAL A 259 -9.65 15.37 -11.02
C VAL A 259 -11.13 15.24 -11.35
N ASP A 260 -11.45 14.56 -12.45
CA ASP A 260 -12.82 14.21 -12.82
C ASP A 260 -13.51 13.42 -11.69
N ARG A 261 -14.79 13.64 -11.47
CA ARG A 261 -15.64 13.02 -10.44
C ARG A 261 -15.56 11.49 -10.44
N LYS A 262 -15.45 10.86 -11.60
CA LYS A 262 -15.28 9.43 -11.76
C LYS A 262 -13.90 8.97 -11.21
N TRP A 263 -12.87 9.75 -11.48
CA TRP A 263 -11.53 9.53 -10.97
C TRP A 263 -11.43 9.77 -9.46
N ALA A 264 -12.03 10.85 -8.97
CA ALA A 264 -12.09 11.16 -7.54
C ALA A 264 -12.74 10.03 -6.74
N ARG A 265 -13.86 9.48 -7.20
CA ARG A 265 -14.54 8.34 -6.58
C ARG A 265 -13.74 7.04 -6.65
N ASN A 266 -12.90 6.86 -7.64
CA ASN A 266 -12.01 5.70 -7.74
C ASN A 266 -10.78 5.82 -6.83
N LEU A 267 -10.25 7.03 -6.66
CA LEU A 267 -9.12 7.32 -5.77
C LEU A 267 -9.52 7.22 -4.30
N LEU A 268 -10.67 7.77 -3.94
CA LEU A 268 -11.21 7.81 -2.59
C LEU A 268 -12.66 7.32 -2.62
N PRO A 269 -12.90 6.00 -2.69
CA PRO A 269 -14.25 5.49 -2.52
C PRO A 269 -14.76 6.00 -1.16
N GLY A 270 -15.94 6.67 -1.20
CA GLY A 270 -16.49 7.33 -0.04
C GLY A 270 -16.75 6.36 1.12
N TYR A 271 -15.90 6.40 2.11
CA TYR A 271 -16.07 5.71 3.39
C TYR A 271 -16.20 6.74 4.52
N PRO A 272 -17.34 7.43 4.65
CA PRO A 272 -17.49 8.50 5.65
C PRO A 272 -17.22 8.01 7.07
N LEU A 273 -17.48 6.73 7.37
CA LEU A 273 -17.18 6.11 8.65
C LEU A 273 -15.67 5.99 8.94
N ALA A 274 -14.81 6.11 7.94
CA ALA A 274 -13.36 6.05 8.07
C ALA A 274 -12.72 7.45 8.12
N ALA A 275 -13.48 8.52 8.13
CA ALA A 275 -12.97 9.89 8.18
C ALA A 275 -11.91 10.13 9.30
N PRO A 276 -12.07 9.62 10.54
CA PRO A 276 -11.04 9.78 11.56
C PRO A 276 -9.68 9.20 11.15
N LEU A 277 -9.67 8.04 10.50
CA LEU A 277 -8.43 7.44 9.99
C LEU A 277 -7.84 8.25 8.83
N GLN A 278 -8.67 8.78 7.93
CA GLN A 278 -8.21 9.64 6.83
C GLN A 278 -7.49 10.89 7.36
N TYR A 279 -8.07 11.57 8.35
CA TYR A 279 -7.44 12.73 8.98
C TYR A 279 -6.16 12.37 9.74
N LEU A 280 -6.14 11.24 10.45
CA LEU A 280 -4.92 10.75 11.09
C LEU A 280 -3.82 10.49 10.06
N LEU A 281 -4.13 9.84 8.95
CA LEU A 281 -3.18 9.58 7.87
C LEU A 281 -2.68 10.88 7.21
N ALA A 282 -3.55 11.87 7.05
CA ALA A 282 -3.15 13.20 6.57
C ALA A 282 -2.15 13.86 7.52
N LEU A 283 -2.38 13.79 8.84
CA LEU A 283 -1.44 14.31 9.85
C LEU A 283 -0.10 13.56 9.83
N VAL A 284 -0.13 12.23 9.67
CA VAL A 284 1.10 11.41 9.52
C VAL A 284 1.86 11.79 8.26
N ALA A 285 1.16 12.04 7.15
CA ALA A 285 1.77 12.51 5.91
C ALA A 285 2.44 13.89 6.10
N LEU A 286 1.78 14.83 6.78
CA LEU A 286 2.35 16.15 7.08
C LEU A 286 3.60 16.05 7.96
N ALA A 287 3.62 15.16 8.96
CA ALA A 287 4.83 14.85 9.71
C ALA A 287 5.95 14.32 8.82
N GLY A 288 5.62 13.49 7.83
CA GLY A 288 6.54 13.00 6.80
C GLY A 288 7.11 14.14 5.94
N VAL A 289 6.28 15.11 5.54
CA VAL A 289 6.73 16.32 4.80
C VAL A 289 7.85 17.02 5.57
N VAL A 290 7.64 17.27 6.87
CA VAL A 290 8.63 17.95 7.72
C VAL A 290 9.94 17.14 7.80
N ARG A 291 9.85 15.80 7.94
CA ARG A 291 11.03 14.93 8.00
C ARG A 291 11.86 14.99 6.72
N TRP A 292 11.21 14.80 5.58
CA TRP A 292 11.88 14.82 4.28
C TRP A 292 12.47 16.18 3.94
N TRP A 293 11.76 17.25 4.27
CA TRP A 293 12.26 18.61 4.10
C TRP A 293 13.51 18.87 4.93
N ARG A 294 13.48 18.53 6.23
CA ARG A 294 14.65 18.64 7.12
C ARG A 294 15.84 17.82 6.65
N ALA A 295 15.59 16.63 6.11
CA ALA A 295 16.65 15.79 5.54
C ALA A 295 17.29 16.46 4.32
N SER A 296 16.49 17.07 3.46
CA SER A 296 16.97 17.83 2.30
C SER A 296 17.86 19.01 2.72
N CYS A 297 17.44 19.82 3.69
CA CYS A 297 18.22 20.96 4.19
C CYS A 297 19.55 20.52 4.78
N ARG A 298 19.57 19.46 5.60
CA ARG A 298 20.81 18.93 6.20
C ARG A 298 21.83 18.49 5.15
N ARG A 299 21.40 17.89 4.04
CA ARG A 299 22.27 17.45 2.96
C ARG A 299 22.79 18.64 2.13
N THR A 300 21.94 19.61 1.84
CA THR A 300 22.35 20.84 1.13
C THR A 300 23.47 21.54 1.89
N ILE A 301 23.39 21.63 3.24
CA ILE A 301 24.44 22.21 4.07
C ILE A 301 25.71 21.34 4.05
N ALA A 302 25.59 20.02 4.13
CA ALA A 302 26.73 19.10 4.10
C ALA A 302 27.49 19.14 2.75
N ASP A 303 26.76 19.38 1.65
CA ASP A 303 27.33 19.50 0.29
C ASP A 303 27.90 20.92 0.02
N GLY A 304 27.94 21.82 1.01
CA GLY A 304 28.48 23.18 0.88
C GLY A 304 27.65 24.14 0.02
N GLN A 305 26.42 23.76 -0.30
CA GLN A 305 25.48 24.60 -1.03
C GLN A 305 24.60 25.38 -0.03
N ASN A 306 24.50 26.70 -0.22
CA ASN A 306 23.53 27.48 0.56
C ASN A 306 22.10 27.02 0.25
N PRO A 307 21.22 26.89 1.26
CA PRO A 307 19.86 26.39 1.12
C PRO A 307 18.97 27.25 0.21
#